data_e48f9cd73e619ae75926737211e4bf29
#
_entry.id   e48f9cd73e619ae75926737211e4bf29
#
_cell.length_a   1.000
_cell.length_b   1.000
_cell.length_c   1.000
_cell.angle_alpha   90.00
_cell.angle_beta   90.00
_cell.angle_gamma   90.00
#
_symmetry.space_group_name_H-M   'P 1'
#
loop_
_entity.id
_entity.type
_entity.pdbx_description
1 polymer ?
#
loop_
_entity_poly.entity_id
_entity_poly.type
_entity_poly.pdbx_seq_one_letter_code
_entity_poly.pdbx_strand_id
1 'polypeptide(L)'
;CVNIAVDHPYFYPELFDIHPDIFYEVSIDRYHDRYMKRFYPELMSGTFLPLGGTSLSPNGDYKKMADRKYDICFTGNYTPPEVFDDAINRLGDEYAMFYLEIIHDLITNPDKPDDLTMEEHLKKAIPGITHEEVKTAIPNMIFIDTYVRCYFRGEVIKTLADAGFKIHCVGKGYDNLRCKHPENLDMNPDELSYGCLEALADSRLSLNVMPWFKDGAHDRIFNSMCNGAVCITDHSKYLDEILTPDENIIFYDLKQLDKLPEIFENALNDTDKLERIQKNAFNFANCEHTWY
;
A
#
# COMPACT_ATOMS: atom_id res chain seq x y z
N CYS A 1 26.31 4.63 -8.15
CA CYS A 1 24.86 4.79 -8.31
C CYS A 1 24.16 4.33 -7.05
N VAL A 2 23.15 5.08 -6.59
CA VAL A 2 22.24 4.66 -5.52
C VAL A 2 20.87 4.54 -6.16
N ASN A 3 20.26 3.38 -6.03
CA ASN A 3 18.89 3.12 -6.46
C ASN A 3 17.99 2.96 -5.24
N ILE A 4 16.81 3.56 -5.27
CA ILE A 4 15.77 3.37 -4.27
C ILE A 4 14.60 2.72 -4.99
N ALA A 5 14.42 1.40 -4.82
CA ALA A 5 13.30 0.69 -5.39
C ALA A 5 12.04 0.97 -4.55
N VAL A 6 11.05 1.60 -5.18
CA VAL A 6 9.77 1.95 -4.55
C VAL A 6 8.71 0.84 -4.65
N ASP A 7 9.00 -0.22 -5.40
CA ASP A 7 8.24 -1.47 -5.47
C ASP A 7 9.15 -2.64 -5.12
N HIS A 8 8.57 -3.85 -5.01
CA HIS A 8 9.35 -5.05 -4.72
C HIS A 8 10.42 -5.27 -5.81
N PRO A 9 11.68 -5.63 -5.46
CA PRO A 9 12.78 -5.80 -6.41
C PRO A 9 12.49 -6.74 -7.58
N TYR A 10 11.64 -7.75 -7.42
CA TYR A 10 11.29 -8.66 -8.52
C TYR A 10 10.55 -7.98 -9.69
N PHE A 11 10.10 -6.73 -9.54
CA PHE A 11 9.59 -5.93 -10.66
C PHE A 11 10.70 -5.48 -11.63
N TYR A 12 11.96 -5.49 -11.18
CA TYR A 12 13.09 -4.87 -11.89
C TYR A 12 14.29 -5.83 -12.10
N PRO A 13 14.10 -7.11 -12.48
CA PRO A 13 15.20 -8.05 -12.57
C PRO A 13 16.32 -7.56 -13.52
N GLU A 14 15.96 -6.97 -14.67
CA GLU A 14 16.93 -6.44 -15.64
C GLU A 14 17.81 -5.32 -15.06
N LEU A 15 17.30 -4.51 -14.13
CA LEU A 15 18.06 -3.46 -13.46
C LEU A 15 19.18 -4.05 -12.59
N PHE A 16 18.92 -5.20 -11.96
CA PHE A 16 19.85 -5.86 -11.08
C PHE A 16 20.82 -6.79 -11.81
N ASP A 17 20.44 -7.28 -12.99
CA ASP A 17 21.31 -8.06 -13.87
C ASP A 17 22.27 -7.17 -14.70
N ILE A 18 21.89 -5.92 -15.00
CA ILE A 18 22.64 -4.95 -15.79
C ILE A 18 22.83 -3.66 -14.98
N HIS A 19 23.85 -3.59 -14.17
CA HIS A 19 24.13 -2.46 -13.27
C HIS A 19 25.54 -1.87 -13.46
N PRO A 20 25.78 -0.61 -13.03
CA PRO A 20 27.14 -0.04 -12.95
C PRO A 20 28.02 -0.77 -11.94
N ASP A 21 29.36 -0.72 -12.11
CA ASP A 21 30.33 -1.36 -11.20
C ASP A 21 30.14 -0.99 -9.72
N ILE A 22 29.70 0.25 -9.46
CA ILE A 22 29.35 0.71 -8.11
C ILE A 22 27.86 0.97 -8.06
N PHE A 23 27.11 0.05 -7.48
CA PHE A 23 25.66 0.08 -7.37
C PHE A 23 25.22 -0.26 -5.94
N TYR A 24 24.45 0.64 -5.34
CA TYR A 24 23.81 0.44 -4.04
C TYR A 24 22.31 0.37 -4.22
N GLU A 25 21.71 -0.71 -3.74
CA GLU A 25 20.26 -0.84 -3.65
C GLU A 25 19.78 -0.44 -2.26
N VAL A 26 18.74 0.39 -2.20
CA VAL A 26 18.06 0.81 -0.99
C VAL A 26 16.61 0.33 -1.04
N SER A 27 16.23 -0.50 -0.11
CA SER A 27 14.89 -1.09 -0.04
C SER A 27 13.99 -0.31 0.91
N ILE A 28 12.72 -0.16 0.53
CA ILE A 28 11.69 0.52 1.32
C ILE A 28 10.86 -0.43 2.19
N ASP A 29 11.14 -1.72 2.13
CA ASP A 29 10.58 -2.80 2.95
C ASP A 29 11.69 -3.77 3.32
N ARG A 30 11.71 -4.26 4.57
CA ARG A 30 12.76 -5.19 5.04
C ARG A 30 12.66 -6.58 4.39
N TYR A 31 11.51 -6.99 3.85
CA TYR A 31 11.40 -8.20 3.03
C TYR A 31 12.05 -8.00 1.65
N HIS A 32 11.95 -6.79 1.07
CA HIS A 32 12.63 -6.44 -0.18
C HIS A 32 14.15 -6.53 -0.01
N ASP A 33 14.71 -6.00 1.10
CA ASP A 33 16.14 -6.12 1.42
C ASP A 33 16.58 -7.59 1.57
N ARG A 34 15.74 -8.45 2.20
CA ARG A 34 15.99 -9.90 2.30
C ARG A 34 15.98 -10.57 0.94
N TYR A 35 15.05 -10.19 0.04
CA TYR A 35 15.00 -10.67 -1.34
C TYR A 35 16.29 -10.31 -2.09
N MET A 36 16.73 -9.06 -2.00
CA MET A 36 17.98 -8.58 -2.61
C MET A 36 19.20 -9.35 -2.11
N LYS A 37 19.38 -9.47 -0.80
CA LYS A 37 20.49 -10.23 -0.21
C LYS A 37 20.51 -11.70 -0.60
N ARG A 38 19.35 -12.25 -0.89
CA ARG A 38 19.19 -13.65 -1.26
C ARG A 38 19.46 -13.91 -2.75
N PHE A 39 18.89 -13.10 -3.63
CA PHE A 39 18.91 -13.35 -5.08
C PHE A 39 19.97 -12.55 -5.82
N TYR A 40 20.51 -11.49 -5.19
CA TYR A 40 21.53 -10.60 -5.75
C TYR A 40 22.62 -10.31 -4.69
N PRO A 41 23.26 -11.37 -4.12
CA PRO A 41 24.24 -11.21 -3.03
C PRO A 41 25.51 -10.46 -3.46
N GLU A 42 25.79 -10.36 -4.75
CA GLU A 42 26.91 -9.60 -5.33
C GLU A 42 26.67 -8.09 -5.32
N LEU A 43 25.40 -7.65 -5.25
CA LEU A 43 25.09 -6.23 -5.16
C LEU A 43 25.26 -5.74 -3.73
N MET A 44 25.78 -4.52 -3.60
CA MET A 44 25.80 -3.86 -2.32
C MET A 44 24.36 -3.50 -1.95
N SER A 45 23.67 -4.39 -1.20
CA SER A 45 22.41 -4.04 -0.60
C SER A 45 22.66 -2.97 0.44
N GLY A 46 22.01 -1.83 0.24
CA GLY A 46 22.01 -0.74 1.18
C GLY A 46 21.25 -1.10 2.45
N THR A 47 20.89 -0.09 3.17
CA THR A 47 20.04 -0.21 4.36
C THR A 47 18.58 -0.10 3.94
N PHE A 48 17.70 -0.62 4.77
CA PHE A 48 16.29 -0.29 4.75
C PHE A 48 16.10 1.21 4.98
N LEU A 49 15.35 1.87 4.11
CA LEU A 49 14.99 3.28 4.20
C LEU A 49 13.49 3.41 3.98
N PRO A 50 12.69 3.67 5.03
CA PRO A 50 11.26 3.90 4.86
C PRO A 50 11.03 5.16 4.02
N LEU A 51 9.95 5.18 3.25
CA LEU A 51 9.55 6.37 2.51
C LEU A 51 9.18 7.51 3.48
N GLY A 52 9.46 8.75 3.09
CA GLY A 52 9.08 9.94 3.84
C GLY A 52 7.82 10.60 3.30
N GLY A 53 7.21 11.47 4.10
CA GLY A 53 6.13 12.35 3.70
C GLY A 53 6.62 13.72 3.23
N THR A 54 5.74 14.41 2.51
CA THR A 54 5.91 15.81 2.08
C THR A 54 4.83 16.65 2.76
N SER A 55 5.24 17.70 3.48
CA SER A 55 4.32 18.62 4.14
C SER A 55 4.08 19.88 3.28
N LEU A 56 2.82 20.29 3.13
CA LEU A 56 2.45 21.61 2.59
C LEU A 56 2.63 22.71 3.64
N SER A 57 2.63 22.37 4.93
CA SER A 57 2.75 23.28 6.06
C SER A 57 3.71 22.73 7.11
N PRO A 58 5.04 22.81 6.89
CA PRO A 58 6.04 22.23 7.79
C PRO A 58 5.98 22.75 9.24
N ASN A 59 5.41 23.94 9.43
CA ASN A 59 5.23 24.54 10.76
C ASN A 59 3.98 24.04 11.51
N GLY A 60 3.18 23.15 10.92
CA GLY A 60 1.97 22.64 11.53
C GLY A 60 0.73 23.53 11.40
N ASP A 61 0.75 24.49 10.46
CA ASP A 61 -0.38 25.37 10.18
C ASP A 61 -1.45 24.65 9.31
N TYR A 62 -1.92 23.48 9.77
CA TYR A 62 -2.95 22.71 9.09
C TYR A 62 -4.36 23.12 9.55
N LYS A 63 -5.36 22.88 8.69
CA LYS A 63 -6.77 23.16 8.99
C LYS A 63 -7.25 22.38 10.21
N LYS A 64 -8.13 23.00 11.01
CA LYS A 64 -8.85 22.29 12.08
C LYS A 64 -9.75 21.21 11.48
N MET A 65 -10.03 20.17 12.22
CA MET A 65 -10.88 19.06 11.77
C MET A 65 -12.26 19.51 11.27
N ALA A 66 -12.87 20.48 11.99
CA ALA A 66 -14.19 21.03 11.64
C ALA A 66 -14.23 21.85 10.34
N ASP A 67 -13.08 22.37 9.90
CA ASP A 67 -12.97 23.26 8.71
C ASP A 67 -12.55 22.47 7.45
N ARG A 68 -12.36 21.16 7.56
CA ARG A 68 -11.95 20.29 6.46
C ARG A 68 -13.14 19.90 5.59
N LYS A 69 -12.93 19.93 4.27
CA LYS A 69 -13.99 19.73 3.28
C LYS A 69 -14.45 18.28 3.17
N TYR A 70 -13.52 17.34 3.32
CA TYR A 70 -13.78 15.93 3.10
C TYR A 70 -13.68 15.14 4.41
N ASP A 71 -14.65 14.25 4.65
CA ASP A 71 -14.58 13.32 5.77
C ASP A 71 -13.53 12.24 5.52
N ILE A 72 -13.49 11.69 4.31
CA ILE A 72 -12.58 10.60 3.93
C ILE A 72 -11.95 10.93 2.58
N CYS A 73 -10.64 10.79 2.47
CA CYS A 73 -9.89 10.86 1.22
C CYS A 73 -9.12 9.56 0.98
N PHE A 74 -9.07 9.15 -0.28
CA PHE A 74 -8.16 8.13 -0.76
C PHE A 74 -7.38 8.67 -1.97
N THR A 75 -6.04 8.63 -1.90
CA THR A 75 -5.16 9.08 -2.99
C THR A 75 -4.50 7.88 -3.67
N GLY A 76 -4.81 7.65 -4.95
CA GLY A 76 -4.26 6.56 -5.76
C GLY A 76 -5.25 6.09 -6.81
N ASN A 77 -4.74 5.40 -7.82
CA ASN A 77 -5.57 4.85 -8.90
C ASN A 77 -6.23 3.53 -8.49
N TYR A 78 -7.37 3.23 -9.10
CA TYR A 78 -8.00 1.92 -9.06
C TYR A 78 -7.92 1.24 -10.43
N THR A 79 -7.70 -0.06 -10.43
CA THR A 79 -7.77 -0.93 -11.60
C THR A 79 -8.56 -2.17 -11.19
N PRO A 80 -9.60 -2.56 -11.94
CA PRO A 80 -10.32 -3.80 -11.66
C PRO A 80 -9.38 -5.01 -11.77
N PRO A 81 -9.41 -5.96 -10.81
CA PRO A 81 -8.55 -7.15 -10.85
C PRO A 81 -8.71 -7.98 -12.11
N GLU A 82 -9.88 -7.96 -12.73
CA GLU A 82 -10.19 -8.68 -13.98
C GLU A 82 -9.31 -8.27 -15.17
N VAL A 83 -8.65 -7.11 -15.10
CA VAL A 83 -7.67 -6.68 -16.12
C VAL A 83 -6.50 -7.67 -16.22
N PHE A 84 -6.26 -8.46 -15.19
CA PHE A 84 -5.19 -9.46 -15.16
C PHE A 84 -5.62 -10.86 -15.66
N ASP A 85 -6.89 -11.05 -16.06
CA ASP A 85 -7.41 -12.34 -16.53
C ASP A 85 -6.63 -12.89 -17.73
N ASP A 86 -6.22 -12.04 -18.66
CA ASP A 86 -5.39 -12.44 -19.80
C ASP A 86 -4.02 -12.95 -19.35
N ALA A 87 -3.41 -12.32 -18.34
CA ALA A 87 -2.13 -12.76 -17.80
C ALA A 87 -2.26 -14.09 -17.04
N ILE A 88 -3.35 -14.28 -16.32
CA ILE A 88 -3.66 -15.53 -15.59
C ILE A 88 -3.86 -16.67 -16.57
N ASN A 89 -4.61 -16.46 -17.65
CA ASN A 89 -4.99 -17.52 -18.59
C ASN A 89 -3.99 -17.75 -19.75
N ARG A 90 -2.94 -16.94 -19.86
CA ARG A 90 -2.00 -16.93 -21.01
C ARG A 90 -1.32 -18.26 -21.33
N LEU A 91 -1.14 -19.14 -20.33
CA LEU A 91 -0.42 -20.41 -20.46
C LEU A 91 -1.35 -21.63 -20.36
N GLY A 92 -2.67 -21.42 -20.36
CA GLY A 92 -3.69 -22.47 -20.27
C GLY A 92 -4.15 -22.81 -18.85
N ASP A 93 -5.13 -23.69 -18.75
CA ASP A 93 -5.92 -23.93 -17.54
C ASP A 93 -5.10 -24.39 -16.34
N GLU A 94 -4.08 -25.24 -16.54
CA GLU A 94 -3.24 -25.76 -15.47
C GLU A 94 -2.46 -24.62 -14.78
N TYR A 95 -1.86 -23.73 -15.56
CA TYR A 95 -1.17 -22.55 -15.04
C TYR A 95 -2.14 -21.54 -14.44
N ALA A 96 -3.31 -21.36 -15.04
CA ALA A 96 -4.35 -20.48 -14.50
C ALA A 96 -4.77 -20.94 -13.09
N MET A 97 -5.01 -22.23 -12.90
CA MET A 97 -5.33 -22.80 -11.58
C MET A 97 -4.19 -22.56 -10.58
N PHE A 98 -2.94 -22.77 -10.98
CA PHE A 98 -1.77 -22.53 -10.13
C PHE A 98 -1.69 -21.05 -9.68
N TYR A 99 -1.88 -20.09 -10.60
CA TYR A 99 -1.87 -18.67 -10.27
C TYR A 99 -3.04 -18.27 -9.36
N LEU A 100 -4.23 -18.81 -9.61
CA LEU A 100 -5.42 -18.55 -8.79
C LEU A 100 -5.29 -19.11 -7.37
N GLU A 101 -4.60 -20.25 -7.19
CA GLU A 101 -4.28 -20.77 -5.85
C GLU A 101 -3.38 -19.81 -5.06
N ILE A 102 -2.37 -19.23 -5.70
CA ILE A 102 -1.48 -18.22 -5.06
C ILE A 102 -2.27 -16.97 -4.71
N ILE A 103 -3.06 -16.45 -5.66
CA ILE A 103 -3.91 -15.26 -5.44
C ILE A 103 -4.87 -15.51 -4.26
N HIS A 104 -5.52 -16.67 -4.23
CA HIS A 104 -6.43 -17.05 -3.15
C HIS A 104 -5.72 -17.13 -1.80
N ASP A 105 -4.52 -17.70 -1.75
CA ASP A 105 -3.72 -17.77 -0.51
C ASP A 105 -3.37 -16.37 0.00
N LEU A 106 -2.91 -15.45 -0.89
CA LEU A 106 -2.57 -14.08 -0.53
C LEU A 106 -3.78 -13.24 -0.09
N ILE A 107 -4.95 -13.44 -0.71
CA ILE A 107 -6.19 -12.78 -0.29
C ILE A 107 -6.67 -13.31 1.06
N THR A 108 -6.58 -14.62 1.29
CA THR A 108 -7.00 -15.24 2.54
C THR A 108 -6.04 -14.96 3.69
N ASN A 109 -4.76 -14.82 3.37
CA ASN A 109 -3.67 -14.58 4.32
C ASN A 109 -2.86 -13.34 3.95
N PRO A 110 -3.44 -12.13 4.03
CA PRO A 110 -2.79 -10.89 3.58
C PRO A 110 -1.52 -10.52 4.34
N ASP A 111 -1.22 -11.18 5.47
CA ASP A 111 0.03 -10.98 6.21
C ASP A 111 1.23 -11.72 5.61
N LYS A 112 1.00 -12.67 4.70
CA LYS A 112 2.08 -13.42 4.05
C LYS A 112 2.83 -12.54 3.05
N PRO A 113 4.18 -12.58 3.02
CA PRO A 113 4.95 -11.98 1.93
C PRO A 113 4.64 -12.69 0.61
N ASP A 114 4.41 -11.91 -0.42
CA ASP A 114 4.01 -12.37 -1.74
C ASP A 114 5.09 -13.21 -2.43
N ASP A 115 6.36 -12.76 -2.41
CA ASP A 115 7.50 -13.51 -2.96
C ASP A 115 7.69 -14.88 -2.29
N LEU A 116 7.57 -14.93 -0.96
CA LEU A 116 7.70 -16.18 -0.22
C LEU A 116 6.51 -17.11 -0.46
N THR A 117 5.30 -16.56 -0.61
CA THR A 117 4.11 -17.34 -0.94
C THR A 117 4.20 -17.92 -2.35
N MET A 118 4.62 -17.10 -3.35
CA MET A 118 4.87 -17.58 -4.71
C MET A 118 5.90 -18.73 -4.71
N GLU A 119 7.00 -18.57 -3.96
CA GLU A 119 8.02 -19.61 -3.83
C GLU A 119 7.50 -20.89 -3.17
N GLU A 120 6.68 -20.78 -2.12
CA GLU A 120 6.06 -21.93 -1.45
C GLU A 120 5.24 -22.75 -2.44
N HIS A 121 4.39 -22.09 -3.23
CA HIS A 121 3.58 -22.75 -4.26
C HIS A 121 4.44 -23.33 -5.39
N LEU A 122 5.49 -22.64 -5.83
CA LEU A 122 6.45 -23.16 -6.83
C LEU A 122 7.11 -24.46 -6.34
N LYS A 123 7.60 -24.49 -5.11
CA LYS A 123 8.24 -25.68 -4.52
C LYS A 123 7.29 -26.84 -4.36
N LYS A 124 6.02 -26.56 -4.09
CA LYS A 124 4.97 -27.59 -4.00
C LYS A 124 4.63 -28.16 -5.38
N ALA A 125 4.54 -27.31 -6.40
CA ALA A 125 4.21 -27.71 -7.78
C ALA A 125 5.39 -28.38 -8.49
N ILE A 126 6.63 -27.97 -8.20
CA ILE A 126 7.86 -28.45 -8.86
C ILE A 126 8.84 -28.93 -7.79
N PRO A 127 8.72 -30.20 -7.33
CA PRO A 127 9.66 -30.78 -6.37
C PRO A 127 11.11 -30.73 -6.90
N GLY A 128 12.00 -30.11 -6.12
CA GLY A 128 13.42 -29.99 -6.49
C GLY A 128 13.75 -28.74 -7.34
N ILE A 129 12.80 -27.82 -7.53
CA ILE A 129 13.08 -26.51 -8.17
C ILE A 129 14.28 -25.84 -7.52
N THR A 130 15.22 -25.40 -8.32
CA THR A 130 16.47 -24.79 -7.86
C THR A 130 16.27 -23.32 -7.47
N HIS A 131 17.24 -22.78 -6.74
CA HIS A 131 17.25 -21.36 -6.36
C HIS A 131 17.19 -20.41 -7.57
N GLU A 132 17.95 -20.71 -8.63
CA GLU A 132 18.00 -19.91 -9.86
C GLU A 132 16.68 -19.99 -10.64
N GLU A 133 16.02 -21.15 -10.65
CA GLU A 133 14.72 -21.28 -11.27
C GLU A 133 13.65 -20.50 -10.50
N VAL A 134 13.70 -20.45 -9.17
CA VAL A 134 12.81 -19.60 -8.34
C VAL A 134 13.08 -18.13 -8.63
N LYS A 135 14.35 -17.69 -8.66
CA LYS A 135 14.77 -16.32 -9.02
C LYS A 135 14.17 -15.88 -10.36
N THR A 136 14.18 -16.79 -11.35
CA THR A 136 13.63 -16.52 -12.70
C THR A 136 12.11 -16.56 -12.75
N ALA A 137 11.47 -17.44 -11.97
CA ALA A 137 10.01 -17.66 -12.03
C ALA A 137 9.21 -16.53 -11.37
N ILE A 138 9.65 -16.02 -10.20
CA ILE A 138 8.92 -15.01 -9.44
C ILE A 138 8.65 -13.74 -10.26
N PRO A 139 9.61 -13.13 -10.98
CA PRO A 139 9.36 -11.95 -11.81
C PRO A 139 8.32 -12.15 -12.90
N ASN A 140 8.13 -13.39 -13.39
CA ASN A 140 7.09 -13.70 -14.37
C ASN A 140 5.67 -13.76 -13.79
N MET A 141 5.53 -13.64 -12.47
CA MET A 141 4.27 -13.69 -11.72
C MET A 141 3.91 -12.34 -11.06
N ILE A 142 4.56 -11.25 -11.42
CA ILE A 142 4.32 -9.89 -10.86
C ILE A 142 2.85 -9.46 -10.93
N PHE A 143 2.09 -9.95 -11.92
CA PHE A 143 0.67 -9.68 -12.07
C PHE A 143 -0.16 -10.20 -10.88
N ILE A 144 0.31 -11.21 -10.15
CA ILE A 144 -0.33 -11.75 -8.94
C ILE A 144 -0.34 -10.70 -7.82
N ASP A 145 0.82 -10.08 -7.53
CA ASP A 145 0.92 -9.00 -6.56
C ASP A 145 0.02 -7.83 -6.95
N THR A 146 0.09 -7.40 -8.22
CA THR A 146 -0.74 -6.29 -8.71
C THR A 146 -2.24 -6.62 -8.64
N TYR A 147 -2.64 -7.87 -8.93
CA TYR A 147 -4.01 -8.33 -8.75
C TYR A 147 -4.47 -8.19 -7.29
N VAL A 148 -3.66 -8.67 -6.34
CA VAL A 148 -3.99 -8.64 -4.89
C VAL A 148 -4.07 -7.19 -4.37
N ARG A 149 -3.17 -6.30 -4.82
CA ARG A 149 -3.24 -4.85 -4.52
C ARG A 149 -4.56 -4.24 -5.01
N CYS A 150 -4.93 -4.53 -6.25
CA CYS A 150 -6.16 -4.02 -6.87
C CYS A 150 -7.41 -4.58 -6.18
N TYR A 151 -7.40 -5.87 -5.84
CA TYR A 151 -8.48 -6.53 -5.12
C TYR A 151 -8.76 -5.85 -3.77
N PHE A 152 -7.75 -5.76 -2.89
CA PHE A 152 -7.95 -5.15 -1.57
C PHE A 152 -8.31 -3.67 -1.66
N ARG A 153 -7.70 -2.92 -2.58
CA ARG A 153 -8.06 -1.53 -2.80
C ARG A 153 -9.54 -1.39 -3.18
N GLY A 154 -10.02 -2.22 -4.09
CA GLY A 154 -11.42 -2.24 -4.51
C GLY A 154 -12.36 -2.62 -3.35
N GLU A 155 -12.07 -3.72 -2.65
CA GLU A 155 -12.95 -4.21 -1.57
C GLU A 155 -13.01 -3.25 -0.37
N VAL A 156 -11.89 -2.61 0.00
CA VAL A 156 -11.86 -1.61 1.08
C VAL A 156 -12.71 -0.39 0.75
N ILE A 157 -12.52 0.20 -0.45
CA ILE A 157 -13.26 1.39 -0.88
C ILE A 157 -14.74 1.06 -1.06
N LYS A 158 -15.07 -0.07 -1.68
CA LYS A 158 -16.43 -0.57 -1.86
C LYS A 158 -17.13 -0.79 -0.52
N THR A 159 -16.46 -1.39 0.46
CA THR A 159 -17.04 -1.63 1.78
C THR A 159 -17.49 -0.33 2.45
N LEU A 160 -16.69 0.72 2.39
CA LEU A 160 -17.03 2.03 2.92
C LEU A 160 -18.12 2.73 2.11
N ALA A 161 -18.03 2.72 0.78
CA ALA A 161 -19.03 3.32 -0.09
C ALA A 161 -20.41 2.66 0.09
N ASP A 162 -20.44 1.32 0.17
CA ASP A 162 -21.66 0.53 0.37
C ASP A 162 -22.27 0.71 1.79
N ALA A 163 -21.46 1.13 2.76
CA ALA A 163 -21.88 1.50 4.10
C ALA A 163 -22.39 2.96 4.22
N GLY A 164 -22.32 3.73 3.12
CA GLY A 164 -22.84 5.10 3.05
C GLY A 164 -21.83 6.21 3.28
N PHE A 165 -20.54 5.89 3.41
CA PHE A 165 -19.50 6.90 3.54
C PHE A 165 -19.17 7.54 2.20
N LYS A 166 -19.09 8.87 2.16
CA LYS A 166 -18.58 9.60 1.01
C LYS A 166 -17.06 9.61 1.04
N ILE A 167 -16.45 9.16 -0.06
CA ILE A 167 -15.00 9.06 -0.21
C ILE A 167 -14.55 9.97 -1.34
N HIS A 168 -13.70 10.93 -1.04
CA HIS A 168 -13.01 11.74 -2.05
C HIS A 168 -11.85 10.94 -2.63
N CYS A 169 -12.05 10.40 -3.83
CA CYS A 169 -11.11 9.53 -4.54
C CYS A 169 -10.25 10.36 -5.49
N VAL A 170 -8.98 10.60 -5.15
CA VAL A 170 -8.03 11.32 -5.98
C VAL A 170 -7.20 10.32 -6.80
N GLY A 171 -7.54 10.20 -8.07
CA GLY A 171 -6.94 9.23 -9.00
C GLY A 171 -7.95 8.68 -9.99
N LYS A 172 -7.49 7.84 -10.91
CA LYS A 172 -8.25 7.31 -12.04
C LYS A 172 -8.85 5.94 -11.76
N GLY A 173 -9.89 5.60 -12.53
CA GLY A 173 -10.43 4.25 -12.67
C GLY A 173 -11.57 3.88 -11.74
N TYR A 174 -12.00 4.76 -10.83
CA TYR A 174 -13.10 4.49 -9.89
C TYR A 174 -14.47 4.34 -10.55
N ASP A 175 -14.63 4.84 -11.77
CA ASP A 175 -15.78 4.58 -12.63
C ASP A 175 -15.96 3.10 -12.97
N ASN A 176 -14.90 2.30 -12.82
CA ASN A 176 -14.93 0.84 -13.00
C ASN A 176 -15.16 0.07 -11.68
N LEU A 177 -15.20 0.74 -10.53
CA LEU A 177 -15.45 0.08 -9.25
C LEU A 177 -16.93 -0.28 -9.11
N ARG A 178 -17.22 -1.58 -9.11
CA ARG A 178 -18.58 -2.09 -8.93
C ARG A 178 -18.95 -2.12 -7.45
N CYS A 179 -19.74 -1.14 -6.99
CA CYS A 179 -20.30 -1.07 -5.65
C CYS A 179 -21.81 -0.75 -5.72
N LYS A 180 -22.52 -0.91 -4.60
CA LYS A 180 -23.98 -0.66 -4.50
C LYS A 180 -24.31 0.83 -4.52
N HIS A 181 -23.40 1.66 -4.01
CA HIS A 181 -23.57 3.10 -3.83
C HIS A 181 -22.45 3.90 -4.50
N PRO A 182 -22.32 3.86 -5.85
CA PRO A 182 -21.28 4.60 -6.58
C PRO A 182 -21.39 6.12 -6.42
N GLU A 183 -22.56 6.64 -6.05
CA GLU A 183 -22.79 8.05 -5.71
C GLU A 183 -22.02 8.53 -4.47
N ASN A 184 -21.47 7.61 -3.69
CA ASN A 184 -20.62 7.90 -2.54
C ASN A 184 -19.14 8.07 -2.92
N LEU A 185 -18.77 7.84 -4.19
CA LEU A 185 -17.43 8.08 -4.71
C LEU A 185 -17.36 9.48 -5.36
N ASP A 186 -16.74 10.42 -4.67
CA ASP A 186 -16.44 11.76 -5.20
C ASP A 186 -15.12 11.69 -5.96
N MET A 187 -15.20 11.49 -7.28
CA MET A 187 -14.04 11.18 -8.13
C MET A 187 -13.34 12.45 -8.62
N ASN A 188 -12.02 12.52 -8.39
CA ASN A 188 -11.12 13.54 -8.93
C ASN A 188 -9.95 12.88 -9.68
N PRO A 189 -10.12 12.58 -11.01
CA PRO A 189 -9.18 11.76 -11.77
C PRO A 189 -7.91 12.47 -12.24
N ASP A 190 -7.88 13.80 -12.25
CA ASP A 190 -6.88 14.59 -12.98
C ASP A 190 -5.84 15.28 -12.09
N GLU A 191 -5.82 14.96 -10.79
CA GLU A 191 -4.87 15.55 -9.86
C GLU A 191 -3.48 14.93 -9.97
N LEU A 192 -2.48 15.78 -9.88
CA LEU A 192 -1.07 15.43 -9.76
C LEU A 192 -0.69 15.26 -8.28
N SER A 193 0.56 14.89 -8.02
CA SER A 193 1.08 14.64 -6.66
C SER A 193 0.79 15.79 -5.68
N TYR A 194 0.89 17.05 -6.13
CA TYR A 194 0.58 18.20 -5.30
C TYR A 194 -0.90 18.25 -4.91
N GLY A 195 -1.82 18.01 -5.84
CA GLY A 195 -3.26 17.95 -5.56
C GLY A 195 -3.63 16.80 -4.63
N CYS A 196 -2.88 15.68 -4.65
CA CYS A 196 -3.03 14.62 -3.64
C CYS A 196 -2.72 15.15 -2.23
N LEU A 197 -1.65 15.95 -2.07
CA LEU A 197 -1.32 16.54 -0.77
C LEU A 197 -2.36 17.57 -0.32
N GLU A 198 -2.89 18.38 -1.24
CA GLU A 198 -3.98 19.34 -0.95
C GLU A 198 -5.26 18.60 -0.51
N ALA A 199 -5.62 17.51 -1.17
CA ALA A 199 -6.75 16.68 -0.78
C ALA A 199 -6.57 16.08 0.63
N LEU A 200 -5.37 15.59 0.95
CA LEU A 200 -5.04 15.13 2.30
C LEU A 200 -5.15 16.26 3.33
N ALA A 201 -4.61 17.45 3.00
CA ALA A 201 -4.67 18.63 3.89
C ALA A 201 -6.10 19.13 4.13
N ASP A 202 -7.06 18.78 3.26
CA ASP A 202 -8.47 19.15 3.36
C ASP A 202 -9.41 17.99 3.77
N SER A 203 -8.82 16.87 4.22
CA SER A 203 -9.54 15.66 4.65
C SER A 203 -9.36 15.39 6.14
N ARG A 204 -10.44 14.96 6.82
CA ARG A 204 -10.39 14.54 8.22
C ARG A 204 -9.65 13.22 8.37
N LEU A 205 -10.01 12.25 7.56
CA LEU A 205 -9.44 10.91 7.51
C LEU A 205 -8.79 10.66 6.14
N SER A 206 -7.64 10.00 6.15
CA SER A 206 -7.02 9.45 4.97
C SER A 206 -7.04 7.93 5.03
N LEU A 207 -7.68 7.32 4.06
CA LEU A 207 -7.65 5.86 3.89
C LEU A 207 -6.37 5.44 3.19
N ASN A 208 -5.67 4.44 3.73
CA ASN A 208 -4.57 3.78 3.06
C ASN A 208 -4.82 2.28 2.95
N VAL A 209 -4.37 1.67 1.86
CA VAL A 209 -4.44 0.23 1.57
C VAL A 209 -3.10 -0.17 1.00
N MET A 210 -2.36 -1.05 1.69
CA MET A 210 -0.99 -1.41 1.31
C MET A 210 -0.67 -2.90 1.53
N PRO A 211 -1.46 -3.85 1.01
CA PRO A 211 -1.28 -5.28 1.29
C PRO A 211 0.08 -5.84 0.86
N TRP A 212 0.84 -5.13 0.03
CA TRP A 212 2.18 -5.53 -0.45
C TRP A 212 3.33 -5.12 0.49
N PHE A 213 3.13 -4.15 1.39
CA PHE A 213 4.11 -3.83 2.41
C PHE A 213 3.92 -4.72 3.64
N LYS A 214 4.90 -5.55 3.95
CA LYS A 214 4.84 -6.47 5.10
C LYS A 214 5.73 -6.01 6.26
N ASP A 215 6.84 -5.32 5.95
CA ASP A 215 7.82 -4.82 6.92
C ASP A 215 8.39 -3.47 6.45
N GLY A 216 7.55 -2.66 5.87
CA GLY A 216 7.78 -1.33 5.35
C GLY A 216 6.53 -0.47 5.46
N ALA A 217 6.50 0.68 4.78
CA ALA A 217 5.36 1.59 4.77
C ALA A 217 5.23 2.34 3.45
N HIS A 218 3.99 2.58 3.03
CA HIS A 218 3.69 3.45 1.91
C HIS A 218 3.82 4.92 2.32
N ASP A 219 4.38 5.76 1.44
CA ASP A 219 4.54 7.21 1.65
C ASP A 219 3.24 7.95 1.96
N ARG A 220 2.10 7.44 1.47
CA ARG A 220 0.77 8.00 1.73
C ARG A 220 0.47 8.15 3.22
N ILE A 221 0.96 7.25 4.06
CA ILE A 221 0.79 7.32 5.52
C ILE A 221 1.46 8.58 6.05
N PHE A 222 2.73 8.78 5.72
CA PHE A 222 3.49 9.94 6.17
C PHE A 222 3.05 11.23 5.48
N ASN A 223 2.64 11.18 4.21
CA ASN A 223 1.99 12.30 3.53
C ASN A 223 0.71 12.73 4.25
N SER A 224 -0.11 11.78 4.72
CA SER A 224 -1.33 12.07 5.49
C SER A 224 -0.99 12.74 6.82
N MET A 225 -0.06 12.17 7.57
CA MET A 225 0.38 12.70 8.86
C MET A 225 0.98 14.11 8.73
N CYS A 226 1.87 14.33 7.74
CA CYS A 226 2.51 15.62 7.48
C CYS A 226 1.53 16.72 7.03
N ASN A 227 0.34 16.35 6.53
CA ASN A 227 -0.71 17.29 6.12
C ASN A 227 -1.93 17.28 7.04
N GLY A 228 -1.78 16.63 8.20
CA GLY A 228 -2.73 16.67 9.29
C GLY A 228 -4.01 15.85 9.06
N ALA A 229 -4.07 14.96 8.07
CA ALA A 229 -5.14 13.96 8.01
C ALA A 229 -4.83 12.81 8.98
N VAL A 230 -5.85 12.29 9.67
CA VAL A 230 -5.68 11.07 10.46
C VAL A 230 -5.69 9.87 9.51
N CYS A 231 -4.57 9.14 9.46
CA CYS A 231 -4.45 7.98 8.61
C CYS A 231 -5.12 6.76 9.23
N ILE A 232 -5.94 6.07 8.42
CA ILE A 232 -6.51 4.75 8.72
C ILE A 232 -5.93 3.77 7.70
N THR A 233 -5.19 2.76 8.16
CA THR A 233 -4.39 1.86 7.31
C THR A 233 -4.43 0.42 7.79
N ASP A 234 -4.15 -0.52 6.90
CA ASP A 234 -3.79 -1.88 7.26
C ASP A 234 -2.39 -1.95 7.88
N HIS A 235 -2.08 -3.08 8.50
CA HIS A 235 -0.87 -3.29 9.28
C HIS A 235 0.36 -3.62 8.43
N SER A 236 1.55 -3.27 8.94
CA SER A 236 2.82 -3.90 8.61
C SER A 236 3.66 -4.04 9.89
N LYS A 237 4.64 -4.95 9.88
CA LYS A 237 5.54 -5.11 11.04
C LYS A 237 6.27 -3.82 11.39
N TYR A 238 6.71 -3.09 10.37
CA TYR A 238 7.39 -1.81 10.55
C TYR A 238 6.48 -0.78 11.21
N LEU A 239 5.24 -0.64 10.75
CA LEU A 239 4.29 0.31 11.33
C LEU A 239 3.94 -0.05 12.77
N ASP A 240 3.78 -1.35 13.09
CA ASP A 240 3.50 -1.82 14.43
C ASP A 240 4.68 -1.56 15.42
N GLU A 241 5.92 -1.44 14.91
CA GLU A 241 7.09 -1.09 15.70
C GLU A 241 7.17 0.41 16.03
N ILE A 242 6.75 1.28 15.09
CA ILE A 242 7.00 2.73 15.19
C ILE A 242 5.77 3.56 15.54
N LEU A 243 4.56 3.02 15.37
CA LEU A 243 3.30 3.73 15.59
C LEU A 243 2.50 3.11 16.72
N THR A 244 1.76 3.95 17.45
CA THR A 244 0.90 3.54 18.55
C THR A 244 -0.56 3.71 18.13
N PRO A 245 -1.37 2.61 18.12
CA PRO A 245 -2.78 2.66 17.78
C PRO A 245 -3.54 3.67 18.63
N ASP A 246 -4.44 4.45 18.02
CA ASP A 246 -5.26 5.49 18.64
C ASP A 246 -4.50 6.67 19.28
N GLU A 247 -3.17 6.69 19.14
CA GLU A 247 -2.32 7.82 19.55
C GLU A 247 -1.83 8.63 18.35
N ASN A 248 -1.33 7.95 17.29
CA ASN A 248 -0.84 8.60 16.07
C ASN A 248 -1.28 7.93 14.78
N ILE A 249 -2.01 6.81 14.85
CA ILE A 249 -2.54 6.04 13.72
C ILE A 249 -3.82 5.31 14.13
N ILE A 250 -4.66 4.97 13.15
CA ILE A 250 -5.76 4.02 13.33
C ILE A 250 -5.51 2.84 12.38
N PHE A 251 -5.53 1.62 12.92
CA PHE A 251 -5.36 0.41 12.13
C PHE A 251 -6.67 -0.31 11.85
N TYR A 252 -6.72 -1.01 10.72
CA TYR A 252 -7.75 -1.99 10.40
C TYR A 252 -7.12 -3.29 9.88
N ASP A 253 -7.88 -4.39 9.94
CA ASP A 253 -7.43 -5.70 9.50
C ASP A 253 -8.08 -6.04 8.14
N LEU A 254 -7.25 -6.34 7.13
CA LEU A 254 -7.71 -6.76 5.80
C LEU A 254 -8.55 -8.05 5.83
N LYS A 255 -8.42 -8.87 6.88
CA LYS A 255 -9.25 -10.06 7.10
C LYS A 255 -10.62 -9.75 7.68
N GLN A 256 -10.87 -8.52 8.15
CA GLN A 256 -12.07 -8.12 8.88
C GLN A 256 -12.66 -6.83 8.30
N LEU A 257 -12.81 -6.77 6.97
CA LEU A 257 -13.32 -5.58 6.28
C LEU A 257 -14.77 -5.24 6.68
N ASP A 258 -15.53 -6.20 7.19
CA ASP A 258 -16.87 -5.99 7.76
C ASP A 258 -16.86 -5.04 8.96
N LYS A 259 -15.76 -4.91 9.68
CA LYS A 259 -15.59 -3.97 10.79
C LYS A 259 -15.15 -2.56 10.37
N LEU A 260 -14.72 -2.40 9.13
CA LEU A 260 -14.19 -1.14 8.63
C LEU A 260 -15.18 0.04 8.77
N PRO A 261 -16.50 -0.12 8.45
CA PRO A 261 -17.48 0.94 8.65
C PRO A 261 -17.57 1.43 10.10
N GLU A 262 -17.54 0.52 11.08
CA GLU A 262 -17.56 0.86 12.49
C GLU A 262 -16.33 1.66 12.92
N ILE A 263 -15.14 1.30 12.41
CA ILE A 263 -13.88 2.03 12.69
C ILE A 263 -13.98 3.47 12.19
N PHE A 264 -14.50 3.67 10.96
CA PHE A 264 -14.66 5.00 10.37
C PHE A 264 -15.74 5.82 11.06
N GLU A 265 -16.87 5.22 11.40
CA GLU A 265 -17.95 5.88 12.14
C GLU A 265 -17.47 6.35 13.52
N ASN A 266 -16.79 5.48 14.28
CA ASN A 266 -16.23 5.82 15.58
C ASN A 266 -15.20 6.95 15.49
N ALA A 267 -14.32 6.92 14.48
CA ALA A 267 -13.34 7.97 14.25
C ALA A 267 -14.01 9.32 13.93
N LEU A 268 -14.97 9.35 13.00
CA LEU A 268 -15.65 10.59 12.58
C LEU A 268 -16.50 11.22 13.68
N ASN A 269 -17.03 10.41 14.62
CA ASN A 269 -17.86 10.88 15.71
C ASN A 269 -17.08 11.43 16.91
N ASP A 270 -15.76 11.24 16.98
CA ASP A 270 -14.90 11.71 18.10
C ASP A 270 -13.87 12.72 17.59
N THR A 271 -14.30 13.97 17.42
CA THR A 271 -13.44 15.06 16.92
C THR A 271 -12.25 15.33 17.85
N ASP A 272 -12.44 15.25 19.16
CA ASP A 272 -11.36 15.50 20.14
C ASP A 272 -10.27 14.42 20.02
N LYS A 273 -10.68 13.16 19.81
CA LYS A 273 -9.75 12.06 19.53
C LYS A 273 -9.00 12.29 18.23
N LEU A 274 -9.70 12.68 17.15
CA LEU A 274 -9.07 12.97 15.86
C LEU A 274 -8.03 14.10 15.96
N GLU A 275 -8.33 15.20 16.64
CA GLU A 275 -7.40 16.33 16.82
C GLU A 275 -6.17 15.91 17.63
N ARG A 276 -6.34 15.04 18.62
CA ARG A 276 -5.22 14.49 19.39
C ARG A 276 -4.33 13.60 18.52
N ILE A 277 -4.92 12.66 17.75
CA ILE A 277 -4.19 11.77 16.83
C ILE A 277 -3.48 12.61 15.77
N GLN A 278 -4.16 13.57 15.14
CA GLN A 278 -3.61 14.50 14.15
C GLN A 278 -2.31 15.15 14.65
N LYS A 279 -2.36 15.75 15.85
CA LYS A 279 -1.22 16.44 16.43
C LYS A 279 -0.04 15.49 16.70
N ASN A 280 -0.32 14.32 17.25
CA ASN A 280 0.72 13.34 17.55
C ASN A 280 1.33 12.76 16.27
N ALA A 281 0.49 12.43 15.27
CA ALA A 281 0.90 11.93 13.96
C ALA A 281 1.78 12.96 13.21
N PHE A 282 1.36 14.23 13.18
CA PHE A 282 2.13 15.30 12.57
C PHE A 282 3.51 15.46 13.25
N ASN A 283 3.56 15.52 14.57
CA ASN A 283 4.83 15.66 15.31
C ASN A 283 5.77 14.50 15.04
N PHE A 284 5.24 13.26 15.03
CA PHE A 284 6.00 12.06 14.73
C PHE A 284 6.57 12.11 13.31
N ALA A 285 5.72 12.29 12.30
CA ALA A 285 6.15 12.25 10.90
C ALA A 285 7.10 13.41 10.56
N ASN A 286 6.83 14.61 11.09
CA ASN A 286 7.65 15.78 10.81
C ASN A 286 9.06 15.70 11.42
N CYS A 287 9.26 14.90 12.49
CA CYS A 287 10.56 14.68 13.10
C CYS A 287 11.37 13.54 12.43
N GLU A 288 10.71 12.48 11.96
CA GLU A 288 11.37 11.22 11.63
C GLU A 288 11.11 10.71 10.21
N HIS A 289 10.05 11.21 9.55
CA HIS A 289 9.55 10.65 8.28
C HIS A 289 9.23 11.73 7.23
N THR A 290 10.13 12.68 7.03
CA THR A 290 10.06 13.66 5.93
C THR A 290 11.22 13.51 4.97
N TRP A 291 11.06 14.04 3.76
CA TRP A 291 12.14 14.11 2.77
C TRP A 291 13.12 15.29 2.97
N TYR A 292 13.03 15.99 4.09
CA TYR A 292 13.84 17.17 4.41
C TYR A 292 14.83 16.90 5.52
#